data_8d5c5baede151c731f6314403b19c09a
#
_entry.id   8d5c5baede151c731f6314403b19c09a
#
_cell.length_a   1.000
_cell.length_b   1.000
_cell.length_c   1.000
_cell.angle_alpha   90.00
_cell.angle_beta   90.00
_cell.angle_gamma   90.00
#
_symmetry.space_group_name_H-M   'P 1'
#
loop_
_entity.id
_entity.type
_entity.pdbx_description
1 polymer ?
#
loop_
_entity_poly.entity_id
_entity_poly.type
_entity_poly.pdbx_seq_one_letter_code
_entity_poly.pdbx_strand_id
1 'polypeptide(L)'
;LVHRCSFGPKHDHSTCKPSVNSFNSSKLFKEESVQTVLTPGTTNYRVIPWNYESPFHSARQLITNPEATTALAPLAVAASPNGWHNTNNTIGGGTAATQFNYTNGNNVFAKDDFDSNNTGGTYPTGGTYPSLTFDFSYGGNGVAPSTYASAAITNLFYQNNIMHDLWYQYGFNEANRNFQKANYGRGGSANDPVTAEAQDGSTLATPNLNNANFATPGDGSAPRMQMYLWNSRKPSKLVVNTGSLSGNIYNVNDNAFTAGHVNLPSDPAALTNELVLYED
;
A
#
# COMPACT_ATOMS: atom_id res chain seq x y z
N LEU A 1 -21.91 2.28 2.80
CA LEU A 1 -23.26 1.87 2.38
C LEU A 1 -23.21 0.43 1.89
N VAL A 2 -23.64 -0.51 2.73
CA VAL A 2 -23.76 -1.92 2.33
C VAL A 2 -25.21 -2.14 1.94
N HIS A 3 -25.47 -2.42 0.67
CA HIS A 3 -26.79 -2.85 0.20
C HIS A 3 -26.92 -4.35 0.42
N ARG A 4 -27.79 -4.76 1.34
CA ARG A 4 -28.28 -6.15 1.40
C ARG A 4 -29.64 -6.22 0.73
N CYS A 5 -29.70 -6.90 -0.39
CA CYS A 5 -30.97 -7.35 -0.98
C CYS A 5 -31.20 -8.80 -0.54
N SER A 6 -32.30 -9.07 0.18
CA SER A 6 -32.75 -10.44 0.44
C SER A 6 -33.86 -10.79 -0.58
N PHE A 7 -33.63 -11.85 -1.34
CA PHE A 7 -34.63 -12.37 -2.27
C PHE A 7 -35.48 -13.44 -1.56
N GLY A 8 -36.77 -13.17 -1.41
CA GLY A 8 -37.75 -14.20 -1.04
C GLY A 8 -38.41 -14.80 -2.31
N PRO A 9 -38.95 -16.00 -2.24
CA PRO A 9 -39.48 -16.70 -3.39
C PRO A 9 -40.90 -16.22 -3.68
N LYS A 10 -41.10 -15.15 -4.41
CA LYS A 10 -42.25 -14.82 -5.26
C LYS A 10 -42.06 -13.44 -5.88
N HIS A 11 -42.29 -13.41 -7.20
CA HIS A 11 -42.22 -12.25 -8.05
C HIS A 11 -43.13 -11.09 -7.59
N ASP A 12 -42.53 -9.96 -7.23
CA ASP A 12 -43.18 -8.66 -7.40
C ASP A 12 -42.09 -7.58 -7.59
N HIS A 13 -42.13 -6.93 -8.74
CA HIS A 13 -41.18 -5.92 -9.18
C HIS A 13 -41.65 -4.52 -8.73
N SER A 14 -41.85 -4.29 -7.46
CA SER A 14 -42.02 -2.91 -7.01
C SER A 14 -41.61 -2.75 -5.54
N THR A 15 -40.72 -1.81 -5.37
CA THR A 15 -40.24 -1.21 -4.10
C THR A 15 -39.05 -1.82 -3.42
N CYS A 16 -37.87 -1.48 -3.91
CA CYS A 16 -36.70 -1.40 -3.06
C CYS A 16 -36.82 -0.11 -2.24
N LYS A 17 -37.28 -0.18 -1.00
CA LYS A 17 -37.19 0.95 -0.07
C LYS A 17 -35.84 0.91 0.62
N PRO A 18 -35.05 1.99 0.61
CA PRO A 18 -33.88 2.06 1.43
C PRO A 18 -34.29 2.08 2.90
N SER A 19 -34.03 1.01 3.64
CA SER A 19 -34.09 1.08 5.10
C SER A 19 -32.86 1.83 5.58
N VAL A 20 -33.03 3.07 5.95
CA VAL A 20 -32.02 3.83 6.69
C VAL A 20 -32.06 3.29 8.12
N ASN A 21 -31.32 2.23 8.38
CA ASN A 21 -30.95 1.95 9.76
C ASN A 21 -30.01 3.06 10.17
N SER A 22 -30.50 3.94 11.04
CA SER A 22 -29.68 4.91 11.74
C SER A 22 -28.57 4.14 12.47
N PHE A 23 -27.37 4.14 11.91
CA PHE A 23 -26.18 3.73 12.61
C PHE A 23 -26.02 4.67 13.80
N ASN A 24 -26.33 4.17 14.97
CA ASN A 24 -26.04 4.87 16.19
C ASN A 24 -24.52 4.84 16.38
N SER A 25 -23.84 5.89 15.93
CA SER A 25 -22.39 6.06 16.01
C SER A 25 -21.84 5.98 17.46
N SER A 26 -22.69 6.08 18.46
CA SER A 26 -22.33 5.96 19.86
C SER A 26 -22.02 4.51 20.33
N LYS A 27 -22.30 3.50 19.52
CA LYS A 27 -21.95 2.11 19.84
C LYS A 27 -20.68 1.58 19.18
N LEU A 28 -20.07 2.35 18.29
CA LEU A 28 -18.82 1.96 17.59
C LEU A 28 -17.55 2.40 18.31
N PHE A 29 -17.67 3.27 19.31
CA PHE A 29 -16.57 3.71 20.13
C PHE A 29 -16.81 3.28 21.59
N LYS A 30 -16.45 2.03 21.92
CA LYS A 30 -16.00 1.78 23.26
C LYS A 30 -14.73 2.61 23.40
N GLU A 31 -14.75 3.64 24.22
CA GLU A 31 -13.54 4.29 24.73
C GLU A 31 -12.69 3.22 25.44
N GLU A 32 -11.93 2.45 24.66
CA GLU A 32 -10.73 1.87 25.22
C GLU A 32 -9.81 3.07 25.43
N SER A 33 -9.42 3.29 26.67
CA SER A 33 -8.46 4.30 27.07
C SER A 33 -7.34 4.30 26.02
N VAL A 34 -7.22 5.38 25.25
CA VAL A 34 -6.13 5.59 24.31
C VAL A 34 -4.86 5.57 25.15
N GLN A 35 -4.23 4.41 25.25
CA GLN A 35 -2.90 4.33 25.77
C GLN A 35 -2.04 5.14 24.82
N THR A 36 -1.50 6.23 25.33
CA THR A 36 -0.60 7.10 24.58
C THR A 36 0.52 6.23 24.05
N VAL A 37 0.54 6.02 22.75
CA VAL A 37 1.66 5.35 22.09
C VAL A 37 2.87 6.22 22.32
N LEU A 38 3.78 5.76 23.12
CA LEU A 38 5.10 6.32 23.21
C LEU A 38 5.82 5.96 21.91
N THR A 39 5.70 6.80 20.91
CA THR A 39 6.67 6.87 19.81
C THR A 39 7.80 7.79 20.30
N PRO A 40 8.84 7.27 20.94
CA PRO A 40 9.89 8.10 21.51
C PRO A 40 10.92 8.51 20.44
N GLY A 41 10.46 8.84 19.24
CA GLY A 41 11.35 9.25 18.15
C GLY A 41 10.57 9.76 16.96
N THR A 42 11.30 10.29 15.98
CA THR A 42 10.74 10.76 14.73
C THR A 42 11.12 9.78 13.64
N THR A 43 10.11 9.19 12.97
CA THR A 43 10.34 8.35 11.79
C THR A 43 9.97 9.12 10.53
N ASN A 44 10.88 9.15 9.56
CA ASN A 44 10.70 9.86 8.29
C ASN A 44 10.88 8.90 7.11
N TYR A 45 10.01 9.01 6.12
CA TYR A 45 10.05 8.19 4.91
C TYR A 45 9.90 9.05 3.66
N ARG A 46 10.87 9.01 2.75
CA ARG A 46 10.78 9.64 1.41
C ARG A 46 10.06 8.69 0.47
N VAL A 47 8.75 8.90 0.32
CA VAL A 47 7.85 7.97 -0.37
C VAL A 47 6.84 8.70 -1.26
N ILE A 48 6.11 7.94 -2.07
CA ILE A 48 4.89 8.40 -2.71
C ILE A 48 3.78 8.33 -1.64
N PRO A 49 3.11 9.43 -1.29
CA PRO A 49 2.04 9.41 -0.30
C PRO A 49 0.92 8.45 -0.70
N TRP A 50 0.30 7.82 0.27
CA TRP A 50 -0.69 6.75 0.07
C TRP A 50 -1.91 7.14 -0.79
N ASN A 51 -2.24 8.41 -0.87
CA ASN A 51 -3.35 8.93 -1.67
C ASN A 51 -2.96 9.22 -3.13
N TYR A 52 -1.75 8.87 -3.55
CA TYR A 52 -1.28 9.01 -4.92
C TYR A 52 -0.81 7.67 -5.47
N GLU A 53 -1.16 7.40 -6.72
CA GLU A 53 -0.89 6.10 -7.35
C GLU A 53 0.56 5.94 -7.81
N SER A 54 1.22 7.03 -8.15
CA SER A 54 2.55 6.96 -8.76
C SER A 54 3.32 8.28 -8.67
N PRO A 55 4.64 8.27 -8.95
CA PRO A 55 5.45 9.47 -9.06
C PRO A 55 5.01 10.45 -10.14
N PHE A 56 4.15 10.02 -11.07
CA PHE A 56 3.59 10.89 -12.11
C PHE A 56 2.42 11.73 -11.60
N HIS A 57 1.73 11.27 -10.54
CA HIS A 57 0.60 11.98 -9.92
C HIS A 57 1.05 12.90 -8.79
N SER A 58 2.12 12.56 -8.08
CA SER A 58 2.73 13.42 -7.05
C SER A 58 4.22 13.16 -6.96
N ALA A 59 4.97 14.21 -6.66
CA ALA A 59 6.36 14.05 -6.25
C ALA A 59 6.45 13.23 -4.95
N ARG A 60 7.55 12.50 -4.77
CA ARG A 60 7.85 11.83 -3.51
C ARG A 60 7.98 12.87 -2.39
N GLN A 61 7.38 12.58 -1.25
CA GLN A 61 7.37 13.48 -0.09
C GLN A 61 8.08 12.82 1.09
N LEU A 62 8.68 13.63 1.95
CA LEU A 62 9.20 13.17 3.23
C LEU A 62 8.04 13.19 4.23
N ILE A 63 7.49 12.02 4.54
CA ILE A 63 6.38 11.87 5.47
C ILE A 63 6.96 11.56 6.85
N THR A 64 6.55 12.35 7.84
CA THR A 64 6.99 12.21 9.23
C THR A 64 5.92 11.54 10.07
N ASN A 65 6.30 10.51 10.83
CA ASN A 65 5.44 9.74 11.73
C ASN A 65 4.09 9.36 11.07
N PRO A 66 4.09 8.66 9.92
CA PRO A 66 2.85 8.35 9.21
C PRO A 66 1.86 7.56 10.05
N GLU A 67 2.33 6.71 10.94
CA GLU A 67 1.52 5.95 11.90
C GLU A 67 0.76 6.84 12.90
N ALA A 68 1.21 8.08 13.09
CA ALA A 68 0.61 9.02 14.05
C ALA A 68 -0.04 10.24 13.39
N THR A 69 0.31 10.56 12.14
CA THR A 69 -0.03 11.85 11.51
C THR A 69 -0.85 11.75 10.22
N THR A 70 -1.06 10.56 9.69
CA THR A 70 -1.90 10.41 8.49
C THR A 70 -3.37 10.63 8.79
N ALA A 71 -4.20 10.82 7.78
CA ALA A 71 -5.67 10.85 7.94
C ALA A 71 -6.24 9.55 8.55
N LEU A 72 -5.40 8.53 8.68
CA LEU A 72 -5.67 7.27 9.36
C LEU A 72 -5.28 7.31 10.86
N ALA A 73 -4.63 8.38 11.31
CA ALA A 73 -4.36 8.62 12.72
C ALA A 73 -5.62 8.61 13.53
N PRO A 74 -6.14 8.35 14.37
CA PRO A 74 -6.42 7.65 15.60
C PRO A 74 -6.58 6.12 15.42
N LEU A 75 -6.76 5.67 14.22
CA LEU A 75 -7.04 4.26 13.90
C LEU A 75 -5.75 3.46 13.67
N ALA A 76 -4.73 4.11 13.11
CA ALA A 76 -3.38 3.55 12.99
C ALA A 76 -2.75 3.22 14.35
N VAL A 77 -3.04 4.02 15.38
CA VAL A 77 -2.58 3.75 16.75
C VAL A 77 -3.12 2.44 17.30
N ALA A 78 -4.38 2.09 16.99
CA ALA A 78 -4.95 0.80 17.38
C ALA A 78 -4.35 -0.36 16.60
N ALA A 79 -4.09 -0.15 15.31
CA ALA A 79 -3.53 -1.16 14.41
C ALA A 79 -2.04 -1.43 14.66
N SER A 80 -1.27 -0.39 14.99
CA SER A 80 0.18 -0.46 15.19
C SER A 80 0.59 0.22 16.50
N PRO A 81 0.19 -0.31 17.66
CA PRO A 81 0.30 0.37 18.95
C PRO A 81 1.74 0.62 19.42
N ASN A 82 2.70 -0.12 18.89
CA ASN A 82 4.13 0.06 19.16
C ASN A 82 4.87 0.77 18.01
N GLY A 83 4.12 1.32 17.04
CA GLY A 83 4.67 1.82 15.78
C GLY A 83 5.09 0.68 14.83
N TRP A 84 5.54 1.05 13.64
CA TRP A 84 5.81 0.08 12.57
C TRP A 84 7.10 -0.72 12.77
N HIS A 85 8.10 -0.17 13.49
CA HIS A 85 9.43 -0.78 13.64
C HIS A 85 9.63 -1.56 14.94
N ASN A 86 8.55 -1.93 15.62
CA ASN A 86 8.64 -2.62 16.91
C ASN A 86 7.73 -3.85 16.95
N THR A 87 8.33 -5.01 17.22
CA THR A 87 7.66 -6.31 17.26
C THR A 87 7.39 -6.81 18.68
N ASN A 88 7.49 -5.95 19.70
CA ASN A 88 7.23 -6.34 21.08
C ASN A 88 5.73 -6.65 21.26
N ASN A 89 5.42 -7.79 21.86
CA ASN A 89 4.04 -8.22 22.09
C ASN A 89 3.34 -7.48 23.24
N THR A 90 4.07 -6.66 23.98
CA THR A 90 3.51 -5.78 25.03
C THR A 90 3.38 -4.37 24.48
N ILE A 91 2.18 -3.80 24.55
CA ILE A 91 1.93 -2.41 24.11
C ILE A 91 2.74 -1.45 25.00
N GLY A 92 3.47 -0.54 24.36
CA GLY A 92 4.41 0.35 25.03
C GLY A 92 5.74 -0.32 25.41
N GLY A 93 5.90 -1.61 25.14
CA GLY A 93 7.14 -2.34 25.36
C GLY A 93 8.10 -2.25 24.18
N GLY A 94 9.35 -2.63 24.44
CA GLY A 94 10.38 -2.75 23.40
C GLY A 94 11.75 -3.01 24.00
N THR A 95 12.57 -3.74 23.25
CA THR A 95 13.97 -4.03 23.55
C THR A 95 14.78 -3.92 22.28
N ALA A 96 16.09 -3.89 22.35
CA ALA A 96 16.96 -3.89 21.19
C ALA A 96 16.71 -5.10 20.24
N ALA A 97 16.19 -6.20 20.77
CA ALA A 97 15.86 -7.38 19.96
C ALA A 97 14.50 -7.27 19.24
N THR A 98 13.63 -6.33 19.64
CA THR A 98 12.29 -6.13 19.07
C THR A 98 12.12 -4.81 18.33
N GLN A 99 13.14 -3.96 18.36
CA GLN A 99 13.16 -2.62 17.74
C GLN A 99 14.16 -2.63 16.58
N PHE A 100 13.69 -2.24 15.41
CA PHE A 100 14.48 -2.31 14.18
C PHE A 100 14.79 -0.91 13.66
N ASN A 101 16.01 -0.75 13.15
CA ASN A 101 16.43 0.48 12.46
C ASN A 101 16.44 0.33 10.94
N TYR A 102 15.80 -0.69 10.41
CA TYR A 102 15.68 -1.01 9.00
C TYR A 102 14.23 -1.35 8.65
N THR A 103 13.94 -1.59 7.38
CA THR A 103 12.58 -1.82 6.87
C THR A 103 11.98 -3.16 7.33
N ASN A 104 11.94 -3.34 8.65
CA ASN A 104 11.33 -4.48 9.35
C ASN A 104 10.51 -3.99 10.53
N GLY A 105 9.44 -4.72 10.85
CA GLY A 105 8.58 -4.41 11.99
C GLY A 105 7.45 -5.40 12.18
N ASN A 106 6.38 -4.93 12.83
CA ASN A 106 5.29 -5.82 13.22
C ASN A 106 4.47 -6.34 12.03
N ASN A 107 4.28 -5.51 11.01
CA ASN A 107 3.33 -5.78 9.93
C ASN A 107 4.03 -6.30 8.67
N VAL A 108 5.26 -5.85 8.42
CA VAL A 108 6.00 -6.17 7.20
C VAL A 108 7.51 -6.18 7.42
N PHE A 109 8.19 -7.08 6.74
CA PHE A 109 9.62 -7.02 6.46
C PHE A 109 9.81 -6.79 4.95
N ALA A 110 10.28 -5.60 4.57
CA ALA A 110 10.54 -5.24 3.19
C ALA A 110 12.04 -5.32 2.87
N LYS A 111 12.36 -5.98 1.78
CA LYS A 111 13.74 -6.24 1.29
C LYS A 111 13.74 -6.34 -0.23
N ASP A 112 14.91 -6.47 -0.85
CA ASP A 112 14.99 -6.95 -2.23
C ASP A 112 14.98 -8.49 -2.31
N ASP A 113 14.74 -8.99 -3.53
CA ASP A 113 14.98 -10.39 -3.91
C ASP A 113 15.42 -10.43 -5.38
N PHE A 114 16.55 -9.78 -5.69
CA PHE A 114 17.04 -9.61 -7.05
C PHE A 114 17.26 -10.91 -7.81
N ASP A 115 17.63 -11.97 -7.14
CA ASP A 115 17.89 -13.29 -7.71
C ASP A 115 16.70 -14.26 -7.62
N SER A 116 15.56 -13.80 -7.08
CA SER A 116 14.30 -14.57 -6.95
C SER A 116 14.48 -15.91 -6.22
N ASN A 117 15.35 -15.93 -5.22
CA ASN A 117 15.61 -17.15 -4.44
C ASN A 117 14.75 -17.23 -3.17
N ASN A 118 13.97 -16.21 -2.86
CA ASN A 118 13.10 -16.07 -1.70
C ASN A 118 13.82 -16.07 -0.35
N THR A 119 15.12 -15.89 -0.35
CA THR A 119 15.97 -15.89 0.86
C THR A 119 16.92 -14.69 0.85
N GLY A 120 17.50 -14.36 2.02
CA GLY A 120 18.44 -13.24 2.09
C GLY A 120 17.81 -11.90 1.69
N GLY A 121 18.49 -11.18 0.80
CA GLY A 121 18.14 -9.83 0.35
C GLY A 121 18.77 -8.72 1.19
N THR A 122 18.81 -7.52 0.64
CA THR A 122 19.25 -6.31 1.34
C THR A 122 18.07 -5.42 1.71
N TYR A 123 18.28 -4.56 2.68
CA TYR A 123 17.27 -3.64 3.18
C TYR A 123 17.92 -2.34 3.64
N PRO A 124 17.28 -1.18 3.42
CA PRO A 124 17.81 0.10 3.88
C PRO A 124 17.68 0.26 5.39
N THR A 125 18.59 1.05 5.96
CA THR A 125 18.59 1.44 7.37
C THR A 125 18.26 2.92 7.51
N GLY A 126 17.47 3.26 8.54
CA GLY A 126 17.05 4.63 8.84
C GLY A 126 17.91 5.37 9.87
N GLY A 127 19.02 4.77 10.29
CA GLY A 127 19.87 5.35 11.34
C GLY A 127 19.74 4.64 12.68
N THR A 128 19.50 5.35 13.75
CA THR A 128 19.44 4.79 15.11
C THR A 128 18.02 4.90 15.67
N TYR A 129 17.44 3.76 16.04
CA TYR A 129 16.14 3.73 16.71
C TYR A 129 16.18 4.53 18.03
N PRO A 130 15.15 5.30 18.40
CA PRO A 130 13.84 5.39 17.76
C PRO A 130 13.71 6.48 16.69
N SER A 131 14.74 7.28 16.41
CA SER A 131 14.69 8.33 15.40
C SER A 131 15.25 7.81 14.09
N LEU A 132 14.36 7.51 13.13
CA LEU A 132 14.72 6.88 11.86
C LEU A 132 14.43 7.82 10.69
N THR A 133 15.31 7.82 9.69
CA THR A 133 15.11 8.57 8.46
C THR A 133 15.47 7.72 7.24
N PHE A 134 14.45 7.36 6.49
CA PHE A 134 14.56 6.62 5.23
C PHE A 134 14.39 7.59 4.06
N ASP A 135 15.42 8.39 3.80
CA ASP A 135 15.43 9.40 2.74
C ASP A 135 16.46 9.02 1.65
N PHE A 136 16.02 8.22 0.69
CA PHE A 136 16.85 7.71 -0.39
C PHE A 136 16.46 8.33 -1.73
N SER A 137 17.44 8.62 -2.57
CA SER A 137 17.22 9.15 -3.90
C SER A 137 16.50 8.15 -4.79
N TYR A 138 15.63 8.66 -5.66
CA TYR A 138 14.97 7.90 -6.72
C TYR A 138 15.45 8.43 -8.07
N GLY A 139 16.04 7.57 -8.87
CA GLY A 139 16.69 7.98 -10.12
C GLY A 139 15.72 8.38 -11.24
N GLY A 140 14.47 7.94 -11.17
CA GLY A 140 13.49 8.21 -12.21
C GLY A 140 13.72 7.44 -13.52
N ASN A 141 13.14 7.93 -14.61
CA ASN A 141 13.22 7.29 -15.91
C ASN A 141 14.66 7.30 -16.47
N GLY A 142 15.09 6.17 -17.02
CA GLY A 142 16.39 6.01 -17.63
C GLY A 142 17.54 5.70 -16.67
N VAL A 143 17.28 5.65 -15.37
CA VAL A 143 18.25 5.23 -14.36
C VAL A 143 18.03 3.77 -14.00
N ALA A 144 19.12 3.01 -13.86
CA ALA A 144 19.04 1.59 -13.55
C ALA A 144 18.33 1.35 -12.20
N PRO A 145 17.28 0.51 -12.13
CA PRO A 145 16.51 0.28 -10.91
C PRO A 145 17.33 -0.13 -9.69
N SER A 146 18.40 -0.89 -9.88
CA SER A 146 19.31 -1.32 -8.81
C SER A 146 19.95 -0.15 -8.05
N THR A 147 20.11 1.01 -8.68
CA THR A 147 20.72 2.21 -8.05
C THR A 147 19.81 2.90 -7.07
N TYR A 148 18.50 2.63 -7.10
CA TYR A 148 17.50 3.19 -6.19
C TYR A 148 16.66 2.12 -5.46
N ALA A 149 17.21 0.94 -5.30
CA ALA A 149 16.53 -0.16 -4.59
C ALA A 149 16.11 0.25 -3.17
N SER A 150 16.94 0.96 -2.43
CA SER A 150 16.60 1.47 -1.09
C SER A 150 15.37 2.37 -1.09
N ALA A 151 15.18 3.20 -2.12
CA ALA A 151 13.99 4.02 -2.27
C ALA A 151 12.74 3.15 -2.58
N ALA A 152 12.88 2.13 -3.42
CA ALA A 152 11.81 1.19 -3.75
C ALA A 152 11.38 0.37 -2.52
N ILE A 153 12.33 -0.18 -1.77
CA ILE A 153 12.08 -0.96 -0.55
C ILE A 153 11.42 -0.09 0.52
N THR A 154 11.89 1.15 0.69
CA THR A 154 11.27 2.12 1.63
C THR A 154 9.82 2.39 1.26
N ASN A 155 9.53 2.62 -0.01
CA ASN A 155 8.16 2.85 -0.48
C ASN A 155 7.29 1.59 -0.28
N LEU A 156 7.83 0.41 -0.52
CA LEU A 156 7.15 -0.87 -0.32
C LEU A 156 6.83 -1.10 1.17
N PHE A 157 7.78 -0.83 2.06
CA PHE A 157 7.58 -0.89 3.52
C PHE A 157 6.46 0.06 3.96
N TYR A 158 6.53 1.32 3.52
CA TYR A 158 5.53 2.33 3.84
C TYR A 158 4.13 1.93 3.37
N GLN A 159 3.97 1.54 2.11
CA GLN A 159 2.65 1.20 1.55
C GLN A 159 2.04 -0.03 2.21
N ASN A 160 2.84 -1.06 2.52
CA ASN A 160 2.33 -2.23 3.25
C ASN A 160 1.83 -1.87 4.64
N ASN A 161 2.55 -1.02 5.38
CA ASN A 161 2.11 -0.58 6.70
C ASN A 161 0.84 0.27 6.63
N ILE A 162 0.74 1.18 5.66
CA ILE A 162 -0.49 1.96 5.42
C ILE A 162 -1.67 1.03 5.11
N MET A 163 -1.47 0.03 4.24
CA MET A 163 -2.53 -0.93 3.91
C MET A 163 -2.93 -1.78 5.11
N HIS A 164 -1.97 -2.23 5.93
CA HIS A 164 -2.26 -2.93 7.17
C HIS A 164 -3.14 -2.06 8.09
N ASP A 165 -2.74 -0.83 8.39
CA ASP A 165 -3.44 0.07 9.29
C ASP A 165 -4.82 0.47 8.73
N LEU A 166 -4.94 0.59 7.41
CA LEU A 166 -6.21 0.85 6.74
C LEU A 166 -7.18 -0.34 6.86
N TRP A 167 -6.76 -1.54 6.49
CA TRP A 167 -7.62 -2.72 6.50
C TRP A 167 -7.97 -3.18 7.91
N TYR A 168 -7.12 -2.90 8.90
CA TYR A 168 -7.42 -3.11 10.31
C TYR A 168 -8.74 -2.44 10.72
N GLN A 169 -9.00 -1.23 10.22
CA GLN A 169 -10.23 -0.47 10.48
C GLN A 169 -11.47 -1.11 9.88
N TYR A 170 -11.31 -1.87 8.81
CA TYR A 170 -12.38 -2.61 8.16
C TYR A 170 -12.55 -4.02 8.70
N GLY A 171 -11.86 -4.33 9.82
CA GLY A 171 -12.01 -5.59 10.53
C GLY A 171 -10.96 -6.65 10.21
N PHE A 172 -9.96 -6.36 9.37
CA PHE A 172 -8.82 -7.26 9.16
C PHE A 172 -7.80 -7.05 10.29
N ASN A 173 -8.17 -7.52 11.47
CA ASN A 173 -7.42 -7.40 12.72
C ASN A 173 -6.94 -8.78 13.19
N GLU A 174 -6.30 -8.83 14.36
CA GLU A 174 -5.68 -10.03 14.91
C GLU A 174 -6.69 -11.18 15.07
N ALA A 175 -7.89 -10.93 15.57
CA ALA A 175 -8.93 -11.92 15.70
C ALA A 175 -9.44 -12.45 14.35
N ASN A 176 -9.26 -11.69 13.28
CA ASN A 176 -9.64 -12.01 11.91
C ASN A 176 -8.44 -12.35 11.02
N ARG A 177 -7.32 -12.78 11.64
CA ARG A 177 -6.15 -13.36 10.97
C ARG A 177 -5.43 -12.35 10.07
N ASN A 178 -5.20 -11.14 10.56
CA ASN A 178 -4.31 -10.20 9.90
C ASN A 178 -2.84 -10.66 10.01
N PHE A 179 -1.97 -9.99 9.28
CA PHE A 179 -0.57 -10.38 9.16
C PHE A 179 0.29 -9.55 10.11
N GLN A 180 0.74 -10.16 11.22
CA GLN A 180 1.54 -9.49 12.23
C GLN A 180 2.56 -10.41 12.89
N LYS A 181 3.71 -9.84 13.27
CA LYS A 181 4.71 -10.54 14.08
C LYS A 181 4.20 -10.75 15.51
N ALA A 182 3.54 -9.77 16.08
CA ALA A 182 3.01 -9.77 17.44
C ALA A 182 1.53 -9.35 17.43
N ASN A 183 0.66 -10.15 18.04
CA ASN A 183 -0.79 -9.92 18.07
C ASN A 183 -1.30 -9.29 19.38
N TYR A 184 -0.42 -8.90 20.27
CA TYR A 184 -0.75 -8.20 21.54
C TYR A 184 -1.78 -8.94 22.41
N GLY A 185 -1.92 -10.25 22.27
CA GLY A 185 -2.94 -11.05 22.96
C GLY A 185 -4.37 -10.84 22.46
N ARG A 186 -4.56 -10.23 21.26
CA ARG A 186 -5.88 -9.89 20.70
C ARG A 186 -6.51 -10.98 19.84
N GLY A 187 -5.89 -12.13 19.75
CA GLY A 187 -6.39 -13.30 18.99
C GLY A 187 -5.54 -13.59 17.75
N GLY A 188 -6.01 -14.53 16.91
CA GLY A 188 -5.28 -15.02 15.75
C GLY A 188 -3.93 -15.67 16.09
N SER A 189 -3.20 -16.08 15.08
CA SER A 189 -1.85 -16.63 15.21
C SER A 189 -0.83 -15.53 14.83
N ALA A 190 0.13 -15.30 15.69
CA ALA A 190 1.22 -14.35 15.44
C ALA A 190 2.34 -14.98 14.59
N ASN A 191 3.39 -14.23 14.31
CA ASN A 191 4.58 -14.62 13.55
C ASN A 191 4.40 -14.73 12.04
N ASP A 192 3.48 -13.97 11.49
CA ASP A 192 3.14 -13.96 10.08
C ASP A 192 3.16 -12.56 9.43
N PRO A 193 4.14 -11.68 9.74
CA PRO A 193 4.24 -10.40 9.05
C PRO A 193 4.49 -10.64 7.56
N VAL A 194 4.04 -9.71 6.73
CA VAL A 194 4.26 -9.77 5.28
C VAL A 194 5.76 -9.76 4.99
N THR A 195 6.27 -10.71 4.21
CA THR A 195 7.57 -10.59 3.54
C THR A 195 7.35 -9.91 2.19
N ALA A 196 7.81 -8.68 2.05
CA ALA A 196 7.63 -7.88 0.84
C ALA A 196 8.96 -7.73 0.09
N GLU A 197 8.99 -8.18 -1.15
CA GLU A 197 10.19 -8.27 -1.99
C GLU A 197 10.11 -7.28 -3.14
N ALA A 198 11.05 -6.34 -3.15
CA ALA A 198 11.16 -5.32 -4.18
C ALA A 198 12.13 -5.76 -5.28
N GLN A 199 11.80 -5.44 -6.54
CA GLN A 199 12.61 -5.73 -7.72
C GLN A 199 12.95 -7.23 -7.86
N ASP A 200 12.01 -8.10 -7.49
CA ASP A 200 12.18 -9.55 -7.50
C ASP A 200 12.63 -10.03 -8.89
N GLY A 201 13.62 -10.89 -8.90
CA GLY A 201 14.16 -11.49 -10.12
C GLY A 201 14.80 -10.51 -11.11
N SER A 202 15.14 -9.30 -10.68
CA SER A 202 15.67 -8.26 -11.57
C SER A 202 17.07 -8.55 -12.12
N THR A 203 17.86 -9.42 -11.47
CA THR A 203 19.21 -9.80 -11.91
C THR A 203 19.27 -11.16 -12.59
N LEU A 204 18.14 -11.83 -12.79
CA LEU A 204 18.09 -13.06 -13.55
C LEU A 204 18.55 -12.84 -15.00
N ALA A 205 19.10 -13.86 -15.64
CA ALA A 205 19.50 -13.80 -17.07
C ALA A 205 18.32 -13.39 -17.96
N THR A 206 17.12 -13.80 -17.60
CA THR A 206 15.84 -13.26 -18.13
C THR A 206 15.07 -12.68 -16.94
N PRO A 207 15.11 -11.37 -16.74
CA PRO A 207 14.45 -10.75 -15.60
C PRO A 207 12.93 -10.97 -15.61
N ASN A 208 12.37 -11.21 -14.44
CA ASN A 208 10.92 -11.19 -14.25
C ASN A 208 10.42 -9.74 -14.36
N LEU A 209 9.50 -9.50 -15.26
CA LEU A 209 9.01 -8.14 -15.54
C LEU A 209 7.48 -8.09 -15.59
N ASN A 210 6.94 -6.89 -15.36
CA ASN A 210 5.54 -6.57 -15.61
C ASN A 210 4.55 -7.45 -14.82
N ASN A 211 4.89 -7.76 -13.59
CA ASN A 211 4.08 -8.59 -12.71
C ASN A 211 4.15 -8.12 -11.26
N ALA A 212 3.19 -8.56 -10.48
CA ALA A 212 3.13 -8.51 -9.02
C ALA A 212 2.31 -9.70 -8.53
N ASN A 213 2.68 -10.27 -7.40
CA ASN A 213 1.87 -11.30 -6.76
C ASN A 213 1.86 -11.14 -5.23
N PHE A 214 0.85 -11.73 -4.62
CA PHE A 214 0.70 -11.82 -3.18
C PHE A 214 0.16 -13.20 -2.81
N ALA A 215 0.94 -13.97 -2.10
CA ALA A 215 0.54 -15.29 -1.59
C ALA A 215 0.07 -15.18 -0.14
N THR A 216 -1.12 -15.72 0.15
CA THR A 216 -1.74 -15.71 1.48
C THR A 216 -1.86 -17.13 2.02
N PRO A 217 -0.91 -17.61 2.81
CA PRO A 217 -1.00 -18.89 3.48
C PRO A 217 -2.00 -18.87 4.65
N GLY A 218 -2.13 -19.98 5.35
CA GLY A 218 -2.92 -20.02 6.59
C GLY A 218 -2.35 -19.16 7.69
N ASP A 219 -3.21 -18.74 8.62
CA ASP A 219 -2.89 -17.94 9.80
C ASP A 219 -1.70 -18.50 10.58
N GLY A 220 -0.74 -17.64 10.94
CA GLY A 220 0.53 -18.02 11.57
C GLY A 220 1.65 -18.39 10.58
N SER A 221 1.41 -18.26 9.28
CA SER A 221 2.43 -18.42 8.24
C SER A 221 2.56 -17.13 7.44
N ALA A 222 3.77 -16.61 7.33
CA ALA A 222 4.03 -15.31 6.73
C ALA A 222 3.62 -15.26 5.24
N PRO A 223 2.77 -14.31 4.83
CA PRO A 223 2.46 -14.06 3.42
C PRO A 223 3.68 -13.46 2.71
N ARG A 224 3.69 -13.60 1.38
CA ARG A 224 4.76 -13.08 0.53
C ARG A 224 4.20 -12.18 -0.56
N MET A 225 4.74 -10.98 -0.65
CA MET A 225 4.50 -10.01 -1.70
C MET A 225 5.74 -9.91 -2.59
N GLN A 226 5.60 -10.15 -3.88
CA GLN A 226 6.68 -10.02 -4.85
C GLN A 226 6.34 -8.93 -5.85
N MET A 227 7.18 -7.90 -5.89
CA MET A 227 7.05 -6.74 -6.76
C MET A 227 8.19 -6.72 -7.76
N TYR A 228 7.82 -6.87 -9.03
CA TYR A 228 8.76 -6.96 -10.15
C TYR A 228 9.03 -5.60 -10.77
N LEU A 229 10.05 -5.52 -11.60
CA LEU A 229 10.27 -4.36 -12.45
C LEU A 229 9.25 -4.31 -13.59
N TRP A 230 8.93 -3.10 -14.01
CA TRP A 230 8.05 -2.86 -15.15
C TRP A 230 8.83 -2.22 -16.28
N ASN A 231 8.56 -2.63 -17.51
CA ASN A 231 9.06 -1.93 -18.67
C ASN A 231 8.55 -0.50 -18.65
N SER A 232 9.46 0.47 -18.80
CA SER A 232 9.03 1.86 -18.91
C SER A 232 8.24 2.03 -20.21
N ARG A 233 6.94 2.23 -20.10
CA ARG A 233 6.15 2.79 -21.20
C ARG A 233 6.10 4.30 -21.00
N LYS A 234 6.32 5.06 -22.06
CA LYS A 234 5.95 6.47 -22.02
C LYS A 234 4.45 6.51 -21.76
N PRO A 235 3.97 7.19 -20.71
CA PRO A 235 2.55 7.29 -20.50
C PRO A 235 1.93 7.95 -21.72
N SER A 236 0.88 7.34 -22.28
CA SER A 236 0.08 7.98 -23.30
C SER A 236 -0.55 9.24 -22.72
N LYS A 237 -0.58 10.31 -23.49
CA LYS A 237 -1.15 11.58 -23.05
C LYS A 237 -2.34 11.92 -23.93
N LEU A 238 -3.46 12.24 -23.28
CA LEU A 238 -4.57 12.92 -23.95
C LEU A 238 -4.33 14.43 -23.81
N VAL A 239 -4.22 15.11 -24.93
CA VAL A 239 -4.11 16.59 -24.95
C VAL A 239 -5.42 17.15 -25.48
N VAL A 240 -6.08 17.98 -24.71
CA VAL A 240 -7.30 18.65 -25.16
C VAL A 240 -6.91 19.91 -25.94
N ASN A 241 -7.21 19.91 -27.24
CA ASN A 241 -6.79 20.99 -28.13
C ASN A 241 -7.84 22.12 -28.31
N THR A 242 -9.10 21.86 -27.93
CA THR A 242 -10.21 22.80 -28.14
C THR A 242 -11.20 22.75 -26.98
N GLY A 243 -12.06 23.77 -26.87
CA GLY A 243 -13.09 23.86 -25.82
C GLY A 243 -12.58 24.47 -24.52
N SER A 244 -13.43 24.42 -23.48
CA SER A 244 -13.14 25.01 -22.17
C SER A 244 -11.96 24.35 -21.42
N LEU A 245 -11.60 23.14 -21.80
CA LEU A 245 -10.49 22.38 -21.22
C LEU A 245 -9.23 22.41 -22.10
N SER A 246 -9.21 23.24 -23.14
CA SER A 246 -8.07 23.35 -24.04
C SER A 246 -6.78 23.68 -23.28
N GLY A 247 -5.71 22.96 -23.62
CA GLY A 247 -4.42 23.06 -22.97
C GLY A 247 -4.22 22.06 -21.81
N ASN A 248 -5.28 21.39 -21.34
CA ASN A 248 -5.14 20.37 -20.32
C ASN A 248 -4.50 19.10 -20.92
N ILE A 249 -3.63 18.50 -20.12
CA ILE A 249 -2.93 17.24 -20.46
C ILE A 249 -3.32 16.22 -19.41
N TYR A 250 -3.90 15.11 -19.85
CA TYR A 250 -4.26 13.99 -18.99
C TYR A 250 -3.33 12.81 -19.29
N ASN A 251 -2.79 12.20 -18.24
CA ASN A 251 -2.10 10.93 -18.38
C ASN A 251 -3.16 9.83 -18.58
N VAL A 252 -3.04 9.06 -19.65
CA VAL A 252 -3.92 7.93 -19.93
C VAL A 252 -3.11 6.65 -19.91
N ASN A 253 -3.64 5.62 -19.27
CA ASN A 253 -3.04 4.31 -19.26
C ASN A 253 -3.62 3.49 -20.40
N ASP A 254 -2.72 2.91 -21.18
CA ASP A 254 -3.06 1.87 -22.14
C ASP A 254 -3.35 0.59 -21.33
N ASN A 255 -4.61 0.19 -21.26
CA ASN A 255 -5.01 -1.01 -20.53
C ASN A 255 -4.68 -2.27 -21.36
N ALA A 256 -3.47 -2.76 -21.23
CA ALA A 256 -2.97 -3.93 -21.97
C ALA A 256 -3.63 -5.26 -21.52
N PHE A 257 -4.48 -5.25 -20.50
CA PHE A 257 -5.14 -6.46 -20.00
C PHE A 257 -6.49 -6.76 -20.63
N THR A 258 -6.99 -5.87 -21.48
CA THR A 258 -8.32 -6.05 -22.10
C THR A 258 -8.18 -6.71 -23.48
N ALA A 259 -8.73 -7.90 -23.64
CA ALA A 259 -8.82 -8.54 -24.94
C ALA A 259 -9.61 -7.66 -25.92
N GLY A 260 -9.05 -7.41 -27.11
CA GLY A 260 -9.67 -6.56 -28.13
C GLY A 260 -9.29 -5.07 -28.04
N HIS A 261 -8.33 -4.73 -27.22
CA HIS A 261 -7.80 -3.37 -27.14
C HIS A 261 -7.20 -2.94 -28.49
N VAL A 262 -7.65 -1.81 -28.99
CA VAL A 262 -7.07 -1.18 -30.18
C VAL A 262 -6.01 -0.19 -29.72
N ASN A 263 -4.76 -0.39 -30.13
CA ASN A 263 -3.71 0.59 -29.86
C ASN A 263 -4.11 1.94 -30.42
N LEU A 264 -3.99 3.00 -29.62
CA LEU A 264 -4.17 4.36 -30.12
C LEU A 264 -3.14 4.61 -31.23
N PRO A 265 -3.53 5.25 -32.34
CA PRO A 265 -2.60 5.60 -33.39
C PRO A 265 -1.41 6.39 -32.86
N SER A 266 -0.21 6.09 -33.29
CA SER A 266 1.00 6.84 -32.95
C SER A 266 1.03 8.25 -33.53
N ASP A 267 0.17 8.53 -34.52
CA ASP A 267 0.01 9.85 -35.13
C ASP A 267 -1.13 10.61 -34.43
N PRO A 268 -0.83 11.71 -33.73
CA PRO A 268 -1.83 12.53 -33.05
C PRO A 268 -2.84 13.17 -34.03
N ALA A 269 -2.54 13.28 -35.31
CA ALA A 269 -3.48 13.77 -36.32
C ALA A 269 -4.57 12.74 -36.71
N ALA A 270 -4.37 11.46 -36.35
CA ALA A 270 -5.35 10.41 -36.66
C ALA A 270 -6.52 10.33 -35.65
N LEU A 271 -6.49 11.09 -34.55
CA LEU A 271 -7.54 11.14 -33.55
C LEU A 271 -8.26 12.49 -33.59
N THR A 272 -9.02 12.75 -34.65
CA THR A 272 -9.85 13.97 -34.77
C THR A 272 -11.32 13.65 -34.53
N ASN A 273 -11.65 12.87 -33.51
CA ASN A 273 -13.02 12.55 -33.15
C ASN A 273 -13.43 13.17 -31.82
N GLU A 274 -14.71 13.38 -31.66
CA GLU A 274 -15.31 13.86 -30.42
C GLU A 274 -15.10 12.84 -29.30
N LEU A 275 -14.53 13.29 -28.16
CA LEU A 275 -14.41 12.48 -26.96
C LEU A 275 -15.77 12.44 -26.25
N VAL A 276 -16.43 11.30 -26.28
CA VAL A 276 -17.65 11.08 -25.51
C VAL A 276 -17.25 10.51 -24.15
N LEU A 277 -17.43 11.29 -23.09
CA LEU A 277 -17.31 10.79 -21.72
C LEU A 277 -18.62 10.07 -21.37
N TYR A 278 -18.51 8.79 -21.04
CA TYR A 278 -19.60 8.08 -20.38
C TYR A 278 -19.48 8.36 -18.87
N GLU A 279 -20.52 8.98 -18.32
CA GLU A 279 -20.74 8.99 -16.87
C GLU A 279 -21.58 7.74 -16.54
N ASP A 280 -21.04 6.87 -15.66
CA ASP A 280 -21.77 5.74 -15.07
C ASP A 280 -22.67 6.22 -13.90
#